data_0723fca162ec0a8f067aba34113f8ba3
#
_entry.id   0723fca162ec0a8f067aba34113f8ba3
#
_cell.length_a   1.000
_cell.length_b   1.000
_cell.length_c   1.000
_cell.angle_alpha   90.00
_cell.angle_beta   90.00
_cell.angle_gamma   90.00
#
_symmetry.space_group_name_H-M   'P 1'
#
loop_
_entity.id
_entity.type
_entity.pdbx_description
1 polymer ?
#
loop_
_entity_poly.entity_id
_entity_poly.type
_entity_poly.pdbx_seq_one_letter_code
_entity_poly.pdbx_strand_id
1 'polypeptide(L)'
;VTKHTISPQNSILGEAFACACGVILGGRMTAELHAAENNLCSACLGSAEEEVAPGLSRGCTSCAGSGRRKEQITWQLAHAEAENLITMSVVRGIVARFDGPFRLSEIADTVRTGLGLPAGRLPVGPRVRDLLLQLQAAGEIAMLSAPDEMLGTDMVLYRDPQWQRARTLGL
;
A
#
# COMPACT_ATOMS: atom_id res chain seq x y z
N VAL A 1 6.71 -14.95 -11.77
CA VAL A 1 6.42 -13.50 -11.83
C VAL A 1 6.66 -13.03 -13.25
N THR A 2 5.60 -12.61 -13.95
CA THR A 2 5.70 -12.12 -15.31
C THR A 2 6.40 -10.75 -15.29
N LYS A 3 7.54 -10.67 -15.95
CA LYS A 3 8.31 -9.43 -16.05
C LYS A 3 7.67 -8.54 -17.13
N HIS A 4 7.33 -7.31 -16.76
CA HIS A 4 6.86 -6.30 -17.69
C HIS A 4 8.02 -5.40 -18.12
N THR A 5 8.34 -5.43 -19.39
CA THR A 5 9.31 -4.54 -20.04
C THR A 5 8.71 -4.10 -21.35
N ILE A 6 8.50 -2.80 -21.50
CA ILE A 6 7.86 -2.22 -22.67
C ILE A 6 8.94 -1.67 -23.60
N SER A 7 8.94 -2.09 -24.85
CA SER A 7 9.88 -1.64 -25.87
C SER A 7 9.15 -1.13 -27.11
N PRO A 8 9.65 -0.06 -27.74
CA PRO A 8 9.10 0.39 -29.02
C PRO A 8 9.30 -0.67 -30.09
N GLN A 9 8.31 -0.78 -30.96
CA GLN A 9 8.33 -1.68 -32.12
C GLN A 9 8.30 -0.86 -33.41
N ASN A 10 9.04 -1.29 -34.41
CA ASN A 10 8.97 -0.72 -35.73
C ASN A 10 7.66 -1.18 -36.41
N SER A 11 6.77 -0.24 -36.66
CA SER A 11 5.49 -0.51 -37.33
C SER A 11 5.31 0.42 -38.53
N ILE A 12 4.85 -0.13 -39.65
CA ILE A 12 4.50 0.64 -40.84
C ILE A 12 3.22 1.47 -40.62
N LEU A 13 2.42 1.07 -39.62
CA LEU A 13 1.12 1.67 -39.29
C LEU A 13 1.19 2.75 -38.20
N GLY A 14 2.37 3.10 -37.74
CA GLY A 14 2.58 4.09 -36.66
C GLY A 14 3.31 3.55 -35.45
N GLU A 15 3.27 4.31 -34.36
CA GLU A 15 3.89 3.94 -33.08
C GLU A 15 3.25 2.68 -32.51
N ALA A 16 4.04 1.68 -32.25
CA ALA A 16 3.64 0.48 -31.54
C ALA A 16 4.67 0.09 -30.49
N PHE A 17 4.24 -0.59 -29.45
CA PHE A 17 5.05 -1.07 -28.37
C PHE A 17 4.73 -2.54 -28.09
N ALA A 18 5.70 -3.28 -27.56
CA ALA A 18 5.49 -4.64 -27.09
C ALA A 18 5.96 -4.76 -25.65
N CYS A 19 5.20 -5.47 -24.84
CA CYS A 19 5.58 -5.83 -23.49
C CYS A 19 6.10 -7.26 -23.43
N ALA A 20 7.09 -7.51 -22.57
CA ALA A 20 7.63 -8.85 -22.33
C ALA A 20 6.57 -9.86 -21.81
N CYS A 21 5.42 -9.37 -21.33
CA CYS A 21 4.26 -10.21 -20.98
C CYS A 21 3.50 -10.78 -22.20
N GLY A 22 3.86 -10.40 -23.42
CA GLY A 22 3.26 -10.86 -24.67
C GLY A 22 2.21 -9.93 -25.28
N VAL A 23 1.86 -8.83 -24.62
CA VAL A 23 0.88 -7.86 -25.10
C VAL A 23 1.53 -6.90 -26.09
N ILE A 24 0.84 -6.66 -27.23
CA ILE A 24 1.21 -5.63 -28.19
C ILE A 24 0.32 -4.41 -27.96
N LEU A 25 0.95 -3.24 -27.86
CA LEU A 25 0.31 -1.98 -27.49
C LEU A 25 0.31 -1.04 -28.71
N GLY A 26 -0.87 -0.68 -29.16
CA GLY A 26 -1.10 0.04 -30.39
C GLY A 26 -0.94 1.56 -30.31
N GLY A 27 -0.03 2.06 -29.50
CA GLY A 27 0.25 3.50 -29.38
C GLY A 27 0.74 3.89 -28.01
N ARG A 28 1.20 5.15 -27.90
CA ARG A 28 1.79 5.68 -26.65
C ARG A 28 0.81 5.65 -25.50
N MET A 29 -0.42 6.08 -25.72
CA MET A 29 -1.45 6.10 -24.65
C MET A 29 -1.72 4.69 -24.09
N THR A 30 -1.86 3.69 -24.96
CA THR A 30 -2.06 2.30 -24.54
C THR A 30 -0.86 1.75 -23.78
N ALA A 31 0.36 2.12 -24.21
CA ALA A 31 1.58 1.74 -23.52
C ALA A 31 1.68 2.38 -22.14
N GLU A 32 1.31 3.65 -21.99
CA GLU A 32 1.29 4.36 -20.71
C GLU A 32 0.27 3.76 -19.74
N LEU A 33 -0.93 3.41 -20.20
CA LEU A 33 -1.93 2.73 -19.38
C LEU A 33 -1.45 1.35 -18.92
N HIS A 34 -0.88 0.56 -19.81
CA HIS A 34 -0.34 -0.75 -19.49
C HIS A 34 0.82 -0.64 -18.48
N ALA A 35 1.69 0.35 -18.63
CA ALA A 35 2.76 0.65 -17.68
C ALA A 35 2.19 0.97 -16.29
N ALA A 36 1.21 1.86 -16.21
CA ALA A 36 0.58 2.27 -14.97
C ALA A 36 -0.11 1.10 -14.24
N GLU A 37 -0.82 0.25 -14.98
CA GLU A 37 -1.48 -0.95 -14.44
C GLU A 37 -0.50 -1.98 -13.85
N ASN A 38 0.74 -1.99 -14.34
CA ASN A 38 1.79 -2.90 -13.91
C ASN A 38 2.88 -2.23 -13.04
N ASN A 39 2.55 -1.10 -12.43
CA ASN A 39 3.41 -0.35 -11.50
C ASN A 39 4.71 0.16 -12.12
N LEU A 40 4.73 0.34 -13.42
CA LEU A 40 5.82 0.98 -14.15
C LEU A 40 5.58 2.48 -14.27
N CYS A 41 6.66 3.26 -14.38
CA CYS A 41 6.56 4.68 -14.70
C CYS A 41 5.98 4.87 -16.10
N SER A 42 4.87 5.57 -16.21
CA SER A 42 4.23 5.82 -17.50
C SER A 42 5.03 6.79 -18.39
N ALA A 43 5.84 7.66 -17.81
CA ALA A 43 6.66 8.60 -18.57
C ALA A 43 7.78 7.91 -19.35
N CYS A 44 8.51 6.99 -18.71
CA CYS A 44 9.59 6.22 -19.35
C CYS A 44 9.20 4.78 -19.72
N LEU A 45 7.96 4.39 -19.53
CA LEU A 45 7.44 3.03 -19.77
C LEU A 45 8.26 1.94 -19.06
N GLY A 46 8.81 2.28 -17.90
CA GLY A 46 9.60 1.35 -17.10
C GLY A 46 11.08 1.27 -17.47
N SER A 47 11.56 2.03 -18.46
CA SER A 47 12.98 2.03 -18.88
C SER A 47 13.93 2.68 -17.89
N ALA A 48 13.40 3.48 -16.96
CA ALA A 48 14.18 4.31 -16.03
C ALA A 48 14.93 5.48 -16.68
N GLU A 49 14.89 5.62 -17.98
CA GLU A 49 15.61 6.63 -18.75
C GLU A 49 14.66 7.45 -19.62
N GLU A 50 15.05 8.68 -19.91
CA GLU A 50 14.41 9.54 -20.89
C GLU A 50 15.42 10.07 -21.88
N GLU A 51 15.05 10.10 -23.17
CA GLU A 51 15.87 10.66 -24.21
C GLU A 51 15.71 12.19 -24.22
N VAL A 52 16.82 12.91 -24.05
CA VAL A 52 16.86 14.37 -24.03
C VAL A 52 17.32 14.98 -25.35
N ALA A 53 18.00 14.19 -26.17
CA ALA A 53 18.42 14.49 -27.54
C ALA A 53 18.70 13.17 -28.25
N PRO A 54 18.72 13.14 -29.61
CA PRO A 54 19.00 11.91 -30.35
C PRO A 54 20.29 11.23 -29.87
N GLY A 55 20.18 10.01 -29.35
CA GLY A 55 21.28 9.22 -28.81
C GLY A 55 21.81 9.65 -27.43
N LEU A 56 21.15 10.61 -26.77
CA LEU A 56 21.52 11.06 -25.43
C LEU A 56 20.37 10.85 -24.46
N SER A 57 20.58 9.95 -23.50
CA SER A 57 19.60 9.64 -22.43
C SER A 57 20.08 10.12 -21.08
N ARG A 58 19.14 10.36 -20.20
CA ARG A 58 19.37 10.62 -18.75
C ARG A 58 18.38 9.80 -17.94
N GLY A 59 18.58 9.75 -16.61
CA GLY A 59 17.60 9.17 -15.72
C GLY A 59 16.24 9.87 -15.82
N CYS A 60 15.17 9.09 -15.86
CA CYS A 60 13.81 9.64 -15.94
C CYS A 60 13.51 10.49 -14.71
N THR A 61 13.14 11.75 -14.92
CA THR A 61 12.83 12.71 -13.84
C THR A 61 11.52 12.38 -13.14
N SER A 62 10.55 11.79 -13.85
CA SER A 62 9.24 11.44 -13.29
C SER A 62 9.32 10.35 -12.23
N CYS A 63 10.21 9.37 -12.39
CA CYS A 63 10.38 8.27 -11.44
C CYS A 63 11.75 8.29 -10.72
N ALA A 64 12.52 9.34 -10.90
CA ALA A 64 13.89 9.48 -10.35
C ALA A 64 14.80 8.31 -10.72
N GLY A 65 14.68 7.79 -11.95
CA GLY A 65 15.50 6.71 -12.48
C GLY A 65 15.13 5.31 -11.96
N SER A 66 14.02 5.12 -11.28
CA SER A 66 13.59 3.83 -10.77
C SER A 66 12.88 2.94 -11.80
N GLY A 67 12.31 3.52 -12.86
CA GLY A 67 11.43 2.84 -13.81
C GLY A 67 10.07 2.46 -13.24
N ARG A 68 9.78 2.78 -11.99
CA ARG A 68 8.56 2.41 -11.28
C ARG A 68 7.66 3.60 -11.03
N ARG A 69 6.39 3.34 -10.89
CA ARG A 69 5.39 4.33 -10.52
C ARG A 69 5.74 4.96 -9.18
N LYS A 70 5.96 6.26 -9.15
CA LYS A 70 6.42 7.00 -7.96
C LYS A 70 5.50 6.85 -6.75
N GLU A 71 4.20 6.91 -6.97
CA GLU A 71 3.19 6.75 -5.91
C GLU A 71 3.27 5.35 -5.26
N GLN A 72 3.46 4.32 -6.07
CA GLN A 72 3.60 2.94 -5.60
C GLN A 72 4.85 2.76 -4.72
N ILE A 73 5.97 3.34 -5.12
CA ILE A 73 7.21 3.27 -4.35
C ILE A 73 7.03 3.97 -3.00
N THR A 74 6.45 5.17 -3.00
CA THR A 74 6.23 5.94 -1.78
C THR A 74 5.29 5.20 -0.82
N TRP A 75 4.23 4.58 -1.34
CA TRP A 75 3.29 3.77 -0.57
C TRP A 75 3.97 2.53 0.02
N GLN A 76 4.73 1.79 -0.77
CA GLN A 76 5.45 0.60 -0.31
C GLN A 76 6.46 0.92 0.80
N LEU A 77 7.22 2.01 0.66
CA LEU A 77 8.17 2.47 1.67
C LEU A 77 7.47 2.86 2.96
N ALA A 78 6.36 3.59 2.87
CA ALA A 78 5.58 3.99 4.03
C ALA A 78 4.97 2.77 4.77
N HIS A 79 4.51 1.77 4.05
CA HIS A 79 4.04 0.51 4.64
C HIS A 79 5.16 -0.27 5.30
N ALA A 80 6.33 -0.40 4.67
CA ALA A 80 7.48 -1.08 5.24
C ALA A 80 7.96 -0.37 6.52
N GLU A 81 8.00 0.95 6.53
CA GLU A 81 8.35 1.74 7.71
C GLU A 81 7.32 1.54 8.84
N ALA A 82 6.03 1.53 8.52
CA ALA A 82 4.98 1.26 9.50
C ALA A 82 5.09 -0.15 10.10
N GLU A 83 5.41 -1.17 9.29
CA GLU A 83 5.63 -2.54 9.76
C GLU A 83 6.81 -2.63 10.72
N ASN A 84 7.88 -1.89 10.46
CA ASN A 84 9.06 -1.88 11.32
C ASN A 84 8.84 -1.14 12.65
N LEU A 85 8.11 -0.03 12.65
CA LEU A 85 7.89 0.81 13.83
C LEU A 85 6.72 0.34 14.68
N ILE A 86 5.64 -0.12 14.04
CA ILE A 86 4.41 -0.54 14.72
C ILE A 86 4.40 -2.07 14.76
N THR A 87 4.91 -2.61 15.85
CA THR A 87 5.02 -4.06 16.06
C THR A 87 3.84 -4.61 16.85
N MET A 88 3.66 -5.91 16.81
CA MET A 88 2.68 -6.62 17.63
C MET A 88 2.88 -6.34 19.12
N SER A 89 4.11 -6.30 19.57
CA SER A 89 4.46 -5.98 20.96
C SER A 89 3.96 -4.61 21.39
N VAL A 90 4.11 -3.60 20.54
CA VAL A 90 3.63 -2.23 20.79
C VAL A 90 2.11 -2.21 20.93
N VAL A 91 1.40 -2.80 19.98
CA VAL A 91 -0.07 -2.83 19.98
C VAL A 91 -0.61 -3.64 21.16
N ARG A 92 -0.04 -4.82 21.41
CA ARG A 92 -0.43 -5.65 22.57
C ARG A 92 -0.23 -4.92 23.89
N GLY A 93 0.88 -4.19 24.05
CA GLY A 93 1.16 -3.38 25.25
C GLY A 93 0.15 -2.26 25.45
N ILE A 94 -0.32 -1.62 24.37
CA ILE A 94 -1.36 -0.59 24.44
C ILE A 94 -2.71 -1.20 24.80
N VAL A 95 -3.11 -2.26 24.12
CA VAL A 95 -4.37 -2.99 24.40
C VAL A 95 -4.46 -3.43 25.85
N ALA A 96 -3.34 -3.86 26.43
CA ALA A 96 -3.28 -4.28 27.83
C ALA A 96 -3.64 -3.17 28.85
N ARG A 97 -3.59 -1.90 28.44
CA ARG A 97 -3.94 -0.75 29.30
C ARG A 97 -5.44 -0.49 29.36
N PHE A 98 -6.22 -1.07 28.46
CA PHE A 98 -7.67 -0.88 28.42
C PHE A 98 -8.37 -1.96 29.26
N ASP A 99 -9.16 -1.52 30.22
CA ASP A 99 -9.95 -2.42 31.07
C ASP A 99 -11.33 -2.74 30.46
N GLY A 100 -11.74 -1.98 29.49
CA GLY A 100 -13.02 -2.11 28.78
C GLY A 100 -12.87 -2.10 27.26
N PRO A 101 -13.97 -1.85 26.56
CA PRO A 101 -13.95 -1.71 25.10
C PRO A 101 -13.04 -0.58 24.63
N PHE A 102 -12.41 -0.78 23.49
CA PHE A 102 -11.59 0.23 22.81
C PHE A 102 -11.86 0.23 21.32
N ARG A 103 -11.61 1.37 20.68
CA ARG A 103 -11.76 1.54 19.25
C ARG A 103 -10.43 1.54 18.53
N LEU A 104 -10.46 1.23 17.24
CA LEU A 104 -9.29 1.32 16.37
C LEU A 104 -8.61 2.70 16.46
N SER A 105 -9.40 3.78 16.41
CA SER A 105 -8.90 5.16 16.50
C SER A 105 -8.13 5.42 17.79
N GLU A 106 -8.59 4.92 18.91
CA GLU A 106 -7.94 5.10 20.23
C GLU A 106 -6.57 4.42 20.26
N ILE A 107 -6.46 3.21 19.71
CA ILE A 107 -5.18 2.50 19.62
C ILE A 107 -4.25 3.22 18.64
N ALA A 108 -4.75 3.60 17.45
CA ALA A 108 -3.96 4.30 16.45
C ALA A 108 -3.43 5.64 16.96
N ASP A 109 -4.24 6.43 17.67
CA ASP A 109 -3.83 7.71 18.24
C ASP A 109 -2.79 7.52 19.35
N THR A 110 -2.94 6.49 20.16
CA THR A 110 -1.95 6.13 21.19
C THR A 110 -0.62 5.72 20.56
N VAL A 111 -0.65 4.98 19.45
CA VAL A 111 0.56 4.63 18.69
C VAL A 111 1.23 5.87 18.12
N ARG A 112 0.49 6.77 17.49
CA ARG A 112 1.04 8.01 16.92
C ARG A 112 1.70 8.85 17.99
N THR A 113 1.03 9.04 19.11
CA THR A 113 1.55 9.83 20.25
C THR A 113 2.77 9.16 20.87
N GLY A 114 2.72 7.86 21.13
CA GLY A 114 3.80 7.12 21.76
C GLY A 114 5.08 7.03 20.92
N LEU A 115 4.95 6.96 19.60
CA LEU A 115 6.08 6.90 18.67
C LEU A 115 6.46 8.28 18.10
N GLY A 116 5.74 9.35 18.45
CA GLY A 116 6.00 10.70 17.94
C GLY A 116 5.79 10.82 16.42
N LEU A 117 4.86 10.06 15.85
CA LEU A 117 4.62 10.02 14.41
C LEU A 117 3.79 11.22 13.96
N PRO A 118 4.23 11.95 12.91
CA PRO A 118 3.43 13.03 12.34
C PRO A 118 2.18 12.49 11.66
N ALA A 119 1.09 13.27 11.75
CA ALA A 119 -0.16 12.92 11.09
C ALA A 119 0.02 12.76 9.57
N GLY A 120 -0.56 11.72 9.00
CA GLY A 120 -0.63 11.50 7.55
C GLY A 120 0.65 10.98 6.88
N ARG A 121 1.75 10.82 7.61
CA ARG A 121 3.02 10.34 7.01
C ARG A 121 3.08 8.82 6.84
N LEU A 122 2.54 8.09 7.78
CA LEU A 122 2.54 6.63 7.78
C LEU A 122 1.12 6.07 7.87
N PRO A 123 0.86 4.90 7.28
CA PRO A 123 -0.43 4.23 7.36
C PRO A 123 -0.64 3.57 8.74
N VAL A 124 -0.73 4.37 9.80
CA VAL A 124 -0.86 3.90 11.19
C VAL A 124 -2.16 3.13 11.39
N GLY A 125 -3.30 3.69 10.98
CA GLY A 125 -4.61 3.07 11.11
C GLY A 125 -4.68 1.68 10.46
N PRO A 126 -4.35 1.53 9.17
CA PRO A 126 -4.32 0.24 8.50
C PRO A 126 -3.38 -0.77 9.17
N ARG A 127 -2.19 -0.35 9.58
CA ARG A 127 -1.23 -1.23 10.26
C ARG A 127 -1.74 -1.71 11.63
N VAL A 128 -2.28 -0.81 12.42
CA VAL A 128 -2.89 -1.15 13.73
C VAL A 128 -4.07 -2.09 13.53
N ARG A 129 -4.91 -1.84 12.53
CA ARG A 129 -6.04 -2.71 12.19
C ARG A 129 -5.58 -4.14 11.89
N ASP A 130 -4.56 -4.30 11.06
CA ASP A 130 -4.02 -5.63 10.72
C ASP A 130 -3.53 -6.37 11.97
N LEU A 131 -2.85 -5.69 12.88
CA LEU A 131 -2.37 -6.26 14.13
C LEU A 131 -3.53 -6.62 15.08
N LEU A 132 -4.55 -5.78 15.18
CA LEU A 132 -5.75 -6.08 15.99
C LEU A 132 -6.51 -7.29 15.44
N LEU A 133 -6.60 -7.43 14.11
CA LEU A 133 -7.20 -8.61 13.49
C LEU A 133 -6.39 -9.89 13.77
N GLN A 134 -5.07 -9.79 13.84
CA GLN A 134 -4.22 -10.91 14.25
C GLN A 134 -4.44 -11.27 15.74
N LEU A 135 -4.57 -10.29 16.64
CA LEU A 135 -4.91 -10.54 18.04
C LEU A 135 -6.30 -11.16 18.19
N GLN A 136 -7.25 -10.75 17.38
CA GLN A 136 -8.58 -11.35 17.32
C GLN A 136 -8.51 -12.81 16.86
N ALA A 137 -7.76 -13.09 15.81
CA ALA A 137 -7.56 -14.47 15.30
C ALA A 137 -6.87 -15.36 16.34
N ALA A 138 -5.99 -14.79 17.16
CA ALA A 138 -5.34 -15.49 18.27
C ALA A 138 -6.24 -15.66 19.51
N GLY A 139 -7.45 -15.07 19.51
CA GLY A 139 -8.38 -15.14 20.64
C GLY A 139 -8.03 -14.23 21.82
N GLU A 140 -7.11 -13.28 21.65
CA GLU A 140 -6.70 -12.35 22.72
C GLU A 140 -7.70 -11.20 22.89
N ILE A 141 -8.37 -10.81 21.81
CA ILE A 141 -9.43 -9.81 21.78
C ILE A 141 -10.64 -10.31 21.01
N ALA A 142 -11.80 -9.76 21.29
CA ALA A 142 -13.04 -10.05 20.58
C ALA A 142 -13.62 -8.75 19.99
N MET A 143 -14.10 -8.81 18.75
CA MET A 143 -14.76 -7.69 18.10
C MET A 143 -16.19 -7.52 18.66
N LEU A 144 -16.52 -6.30 19.05
CA LEU A 144 -17.85 -5.93 19.55
C LEU A 144 -18.73 -5.30 18.45
N SER A 145 -18.10 -4.71 17.44
CA SER A 145 -18.83 -4.13 16.31
C SER A 145 -19.47 -5.22 15.47
N ALA A 146 -20.70 -5.01 15.03
CA ALA A 146 -21.35 -5.91 14.09
C ALA A 146 -20.58 -5.93 12.76
N PRO A 147 -20.44 -7.11 12.12
CA PRO A 147 -19.90 -7.17 10.78
C PRO A 147 -20.77 -6.35 9.82
N ASP A 148 -20.14 -5.54 8.99
CA ASP A 148 -20.83 -4.69 8.05
C ASP A 148 -21.13 -5.42 6.74
N GLU A 149 -22.07 -6.33 6.81
CA GLU A 149 -22.52 -7.11 5.66
C GLU A 149 -23.25 -6.26 4.60
N MET A 150 -23.71 -5.06 5.00
CA MET A 150 -24.59 -4.22 4.19
C MET A 150 -23.89 -3.07 3.48
N LEU A 151 -22.60 -2.86 3.70
CA LEU A 151 -21.89 -1.73 3.14
C LEU A 151 -20.78 -2.23 2.24
N GLY A 152 -20.75 -1.69 1.02
CA GLY A 152 -19.69 -1.98 0.06
C GLY A 152 -18.31 -1.80 0.68
N THR A 153 -17.33 -2.48 0.15
CA THR A 153 -15.95 -2.53 0.64
C THR A 153 -15.32 -1.16 0.91
N ASP A 154 -15.72 -0.14 0.18
CA ASP A 154 -15.20 1.22 0.30
C ASP A 154 -15.65 1.93 1.59
N MET A 155 -16.78 1.56 2.15
CA MET A 155 -17.30 2.14 3.39
C MET A 155 -16.67 1.54 4.65
N VAL A 156 -16.15 0.34 4.57
CA VAL A 156 -15.47 -0.34 5.69
C VAL A 156 -14.18 0.37 6.10
N LEU A 157 -13.53 1.07 5.18
CA LEU A 157 -12.29 1.81 5.44
C LEU A 157 -12.47 2.98 6.41
N TYR A 158 -13.67 3.52 6.53
CA TYR A 158 -13.99 4.69 7.35
C TYR A 158 -14.65 4.36 8.69
N ARG A 159 -14.91 3.07 8.97
CA ARG A 159 -15.48 2.68 10.25
C ARG A 159 -14.42 2.48 11.30
N ASP A 160 -14.81 2.80 12.50
CA ASP A 160 -14.00 2.68 13.70
C ASP A 160 -14.47 1.47 14.53
N PRO A 161 -14.01 0.25 14.16
CA PRO A 161 -14.44 -0.95 14.84
C PRO A 161 -14.00 -0.95 16.31
N GLN A 162 -14.77 -1.65 17.12
CA GLN A 162 -14.57 -1.74 18.56
C GLN A 162 -14.24 -3.19 18.95
N TRP A 163 -13.26 -3.33 19.82
CA TRP A 163 -12.86 -4.60 20.42
C TRP A 163 -12.83 -4.52 21.94
N GLN A 164 -12.75 -5.68 22.56
CA GLN A 164 -12.52 -5.83 23.99
C GLN A 164 -11.56 -6.99 24.21
N ARG A 165 -10.71 -6.92 25.25
CA ARG A 165 -9.88 -8.05 25.63
C ARG A 165 -10.77 -9.26 25.94
N ALA A 166 -10.39 -10.42 25.45
CA ALA A 166 -11.02 -11.66 25.85
C ALA A 166 -10.81 -11.86 27.35
N ARG A 167 -11.89 -12.02 28.09
CA ARG A 167 -11.77 -12.38 29.50
C ARG A 167 -11.19 -13.78 29.58
N THR A 168 -10.01 -13.89 30.15
CA THR A 168 -9.55 -15.19 30.60
C THR A 168 -10.57 -15.66 31.62
N LEU A 169 -11.40 -16.63 31.23
CA LEU A 169 -12.21 -17.37 32.18
C LEU A 169 -11.20 -18.05 33.09
N GLY A 170 -10.95 -17.42 34.26
CA GLY A 170 -10.15 -18.05 35.30
C GLY A 170 -10.86 -19.35 35.70
N LEU A 171 -10.23 -20.45 35.38
CA LEU A 171 -10.54 -21.74 35.97
C LEU A 171 -10.00 -21.77 37.36
#